data_6416095eae2e366c825c6b7fce1bd930
#
_entry.id   6416095eae2e366c825c6b7fce1bd930
#
_cell.length_a   1.000
_cell.length_b   1.000
_cell.length_c   1.000
_cell.angle_alpha   90.00
_cell.angle_beta   90.00
_cell.angle_gamma   90.00
#
_symmetry.space_group_name_H-M   'P 1'
#
loop_
_entity.id
_entity.type
_entity.pdbx_description
1 polymer ?
#
loop_
_entity_poly.entity_id
_entity_poly.type
_entity_poly.pdbx_seq_one_letter_code
_entity_poly.pdbx_strand_id
1 'polypeptide(L)'
;MKNKPFWVQPLASLPLSLKPIAAIQQKHYGAVLNPTRWWGRMPRLFWLVALFVGYLERKNARLDPGLRALLMTRVSQQCECAFCIDANSLRLAQRSGAMDKVQAVAQWRDSALFSPAERVALAYAEAVTATPPVVTEAEKEALHRHFGDAQITEMTALIAFQNLSARFNAALDIPSQGLCSPKGKPHA
;
A
#
# COMPACT_ATOMS: atom_id res chain seq x y z
N MET A 1 14.61 -3.27 -24.25
CA MET A 1 14.04 -4.51 -23.69
C MET A 1 12.70 -4.73 -24.37
N LYS A 2 12.50 -5.84 -25.11
CA LYS A 2 11.21 -6.19 -25.74
C LYS A 2 10.20 -6.41 -24.62
N ASN A 3 9.08 -5.69 -24.62
CA ASN A 3 7.99 -5.85 -23.66
C ASN A 3 7.53 -7.32 -23.68
N LYS A 4 7.87 -8.07 -22.63
CA LYS A 4 7.36 -9.43 -22.46
C LYS A 4 5.84 -9.29 -22.27
N PRO A 5 5.00 -9.97 -23.08
CA PRO A 5 3.56 -9.86 -22.92
C PRO A 5 3.17 -10.36 -21.54
N PHE A 6 2.21 -9.66 -20.89
CA PHE A 6 1.66 -10.13 -19.61
C PHE A 6 1.07 -11.53 -19.79
N TRP A 7 1.37 -12.44 -18.87
CA TRP A 7 0.82 -13.80 -18.90
C TRP A 7 -0.70 -13.81 -18.60
N VAL A 8 -1.19 -12.84 -17.83
CA VAL A 8 -2.61 -12.49 -17.74
C VAL A 8 -2.80 -11.08 -18.30
N GLN A 9 -3.49 -10.95 -19.43
CA GLN A 9 -3.66 -9.67 -20.10
C GLN A 9 -4.56 -8.72 -19.28
N PRO A 10 -4.23 -7.41 -19.19
CA PRO A 10 -5.13 -6.42 -18.62
C PRO A 10 -6.41 -6.30 -19.48
N LEU A 11 -7.52 -5.92 -18.85
CA LEU A 11 -8.73 -5.59 -19.60
C LEU A 11 -8.47 -4.40 -20.53
N ALA A 12 -8.77 -4.56 -21.82
CA ALA A 12 -8.73 -3.46 -22.79
C ALA A 12 -9.82 -2.41 -22.49
N SER A 13 -11.03 -2.89 -22.12
CA SER A 13 -12.15 -2.05 -21.67
C SER A 13 -12.67 -2.51 -20.32
N LEU A 14 -13.08 -1.56 -19.50
CA LEU A 14 -13.62 -1.85 -18.16
C LEU A 14 -15.12 -2.14 -18.23
N PRO A 15 -15.61 -3.04 -17.36
CA PRO A 15 -17.04 -3.23 -17.15
C PRO A 15 -17.75 -1.91 -16.81
N LEU A 16 -19.01 -1.77 -17.19
CA LEU A 16 -19.79 -0.55 -16.94
C LEU A 16 -19.80 -0.16 -15.45
N SER A 17 -19.90 -1.15 -14.57
CA SER A 17 -19.87 -0.94 -13.10
C SER A 17 -18.57 -0.31 -12.58
N LEU A 18 -17.47 -0.37 -13.32
CA LEU A 18 -16.18 0.21 -12.92
C LEU A 18 -15.87 1.54 -13.61
N LYS A 19 -16.71 2.01 -14.53
CA LYS A 19 -16.50 3.30 -15.19
C LYS A 19 -16.47 4.49 -14.23
N PRO A 20 -17.31 4.57 -13.17
CA PRO A 20 -17.25 5.68 -12.22
C PRO A 20 -15.90 5.76 -11.49
N ILE A 21 -15.40 4.62 -11.00
CA ILE A 21 -14.09 4.62 -10.31
C ILE A 21 -12.93 4.93 -11.28
N ALA A 22 -13.03 4.46 -12.53
CA ALA A 22 -12.05 4.79 -13.56
C ALA A 22 -12.02 6.31 -13.85
N ALA A 23 -13.17 6.97 -13.88
CA ALA A 23 -13.26 8.42 -14.05
C ALA A 23 -12.64 9.18 -12.87
N ILE A 24 -12.87 8.70 -11.63
CA ILE A 24 -12.25 9.25 -10.42
C ILE A 24 -10.73 9.09 -10.48
N GLN A 25 -10.24 7.90 -10.85
CA GLN A 25 -8.81 7.65 -11.00
C GLN A 25 -8.18 8.53 -12.07
N GLN A 26 -8.83 8.63 -13.23
CA GLN A 26 -8.38 9.51 -14.32
C GLN A 26 -8.28 10.98 -13.87
N LYS A 27 -9.27 11.45 -13.11
CA LYS A 27 -9.25 12.83 -12.57
C LYS A 27 -8.14 13.04 -11.54
N HIS A 28 -7.90 12.05 -10.67
CA HIS A 28 -7.00 12.21 -9.52
C HIS A 28 -5.53 11.88 -9.86
N TYR A 29 -5.30 10.87 -10.72
CA TYR A 29 -3.97 10.38 -11.06
C TYR A 29 -3.55 10.66 -12.51
N GLY A 30 -4.43 11.27 -13.32
CA GLY A 30 -4.19 11.45 -14.75
C GLY A 30 -4.31 10.16 -15.57
N ALA A 31 -4.58 9.02 -14.94
CA ALA A 31 -4.71 7.72 -15.58
C ALA A 31 -5.58 6.76 -14.76
N VAL A 32 -6.17 5.77 -15.42
CA VAL A 32 -6.76 4.61 -14.73
C VAL A 32 -5.63 3.78 -14.13
N LEU A 33 -5.73 3.45 -12.85
CA LEU A 33 -4.71 2.68 -12.16
C LEU A 33 -4.59 1.27 -12.75
N ASN A 34 -3.36 0.80 -12.95
CA ASN A 34 -3.09 -0.51 -13.54
C ASN A 34 -3.88 -1.64 -12.87
N PRO A 35 -3.91 -1.81 -11.53
CA PRO A 35 -4.64 -2.90 -10.90
C PRO A 35 -6.12 -2.94 -11.28
N THR A 36 -6.75 -1.79 -11.55
CA THR A 36 -8.16 -1.73 -11.94
C THR A 36 -8.46 -2.56 -13.18
N ARG A 37 -7.49 -2.72 -14.09
CA ARG A 37 -7.64 -3.52 -15.32
C ARG A 37 -7.53 -5.02 -15.08
N TRP A 38 -6.90 -5.47 -14.00
CA TRP A 38 -6.82 -6.89 -13.62
C TRP A 38 -7.93 -7.27 -12.64
N TRP A 39 -8.08 -6.53 -11.55
CA TRP A 39 -9.16 -6.72 -10.60
C TRP A 39 -10.55 -6.58 -11.24
N GLY A 40 -10.65 -5.74 -12.28
CA GLY A 40 -11.87 -5.51 -13.04
C GLY A 40 -12.43 -6.74 -13.76
N ARG A 41 -11.65 -7.84 -13.89
CA ARG A 41 -12.16 -9.14 -14.36
C ARG A 41 -13.17 -9.75 -13.38
N MET A 42 -13.12 -9.34 -12.13
CA MET A 42 -14.01 -9.77 -11.05
C MET A 42 -14.68 -8.52 -10.41
N PRO A 43 -15.64 -7.87 -11.10
CA PRO A 43 -16.16 -6.57 -10.64
C PRO A 43 -16.73 -6.58 -9.23
N ARG A 44 -17.37 -7.67 -8.82
CA ARG A 44 -17.90 -7.81 -7.46
C ARG A 44 -16.77 -7.84 -6.42
N LEU A 45 -15.72 -8.61 -6.67
CA LEU A 45 -14.54 -8.68 -5.80
C LEU A 45 -13.81 -7.33 -5.78
N PHE A 46 -13.67 -6.66 -6.92
CA PHE A 46 -13.11 -5.31 -6.99
C PHE A 46 -13.81 -4.37 -6.00
N TRP A 47 -15.15 -4.34 -5.97
CA TRP A 47 -15.90 -3.47 -5.07
C TRP A 47 -15.75 -3.87 -3.59
N LEU A 48 -15.69 -5.17 -3.26
CA LEU A 48 -15.42 -5.62 -1.90
C LEU A 48 -14.05 -5.14 -1.43
N VAL A 49 -13.03 -5.27 -2.27
CA VAL A 49 -11.66 -4.79 -1.99
C VAL A 49 -11.63 -3.25 -1.89
N ALA A 50 -12.32 -2.55 -2.76
CA ALA A 50 -12.42 -1.09 -2.74
C ALA A 50 -13.12 -0.57 -1.47
N LEU A 51 -14.17 -1.25 -1.02
CA LEU A 51 -14.86 -0.94 0.24
C LEU A 51 -13.96 -1.22 1.44
N PHE A 52 -13.22 -2.32 1.43
CA PHE A 52 -12.29 -2.66 2.51
C PHE A 52 -11.20 -1.61 2.65
N VAL A 53 -10.50 -1.26 1.57
CA VAL A 53 -9.48 -0.19 1.63
C VAL A 53 -10.10 1.15 2.00
N GLY A 54 -11.28 1.47 1.49
CA GLY A 54 -12.01 2.69 1.85
C GLY A 54 -12.31 2.78 3.33
N TYR A 55 -12.68 1.66 3.96
CA TYR A 55 -12.88 1.58 5.41
C TYR A 55 -11.57 1.79 6.18
N LEU A 56 -10.48 1.15 5.78
CA LEU A 56 -9.17 1.31 6.42
C LEU A 56 -8.61 2.72 6.27
N GLU A 57 -8.94 3.39 5.16
CA GLU A 57 -8.49 4.75 4.85
C GLU A 57 -9.47 5.87 5.29
N ARG A 58 -10.51 5.53 6.05
CA ARG A 58 -11.50 6.50 6.54
C ARG A 58 -10.86 7.61 7.38
N LYS A 59 -11.50 8.78 7.41
CA LYS A 59 -10.98 9.98 8.12
C LYS A 59 -10.85 9.77 9.64
N ASN A 60 -11.79 9.01 10.22
CA ASN A 60 -11.83 8.71 11.66
C ASN A 60 -11.16 7.39 12.01
N ALA A 61 -10.23 6.91 11.20
CA ALA A 61 -9.38 5.77 11.52
C ALA A 61 -8.52 6.09 12.77
N ARG A 62 -8.20 5.07 13.55
CA ARG A 62 -7.46 5.21 14.82
C ARG A 62 -5.97 5.42 14.61
N LEU A 63 -5.44 4.98 13.45
CA LEU A 63 -4.06 5.18 13.07
C LEU A 63 -3.89 6.48 12.29
N ASP A 64 -2.81 7.18 12.56
CA ASP A 64 -2.40 8.37 11.80
C ASP A 64 -2.30 8.04 10.30
N PRO A 65 -2.75 8.93 9.40
CA PRO A 65 -2.68 8.71 7.96
C PRO A 65 -1.25 8.49 7.43
N GLY A 66 -0.25 9.17 8.00
CA GLY A 66 1.16 9.00 7.65
C GLY A 66 1.66 7.62 8.04
N LEU A 67 1.35 7.16 9.26
CA LEU A 67 1.70 5.82 9.73
C LEU A 67 1.06 4.73 8.85
N ARG A 68 -0.22 4.89 8.47
CA ARG A 68 -0.88 3.94 7.54
C ARG A 68 -0.14 3.85 6.21
N ALA A 69 0.20 4.99 5.60
CA ALA A 69 0.93 5.01 4.35
C ALA A 69 2.35 4.41 4.49
N LEU A 70 3.02 4.67 5.60
CA LEU A 70 4.32 4.11 5.93
C LEU A 70 4.31 2.57 5.97
N LEU A 71 3.35 2.00 6.71
CA LEU A 71 3.20 0.55 6.83
C LEU A 71 2.85 -0.10 5.49
N MET A 72 1.90 0.50 4.73
CA MET A 72 1.54 0.00 3.41
C MET A 72 2.73 0.04 2.44
N THR A 73 3.58 1.07 2.51
CA THR A 73 4.80 1.16 1.71
C THR A 73 5.77 0.03 2.07
N ARG A 74 6.02 -0.21 3.37
CA ARG A 74 6.94 -1.27 3.81
C ARG A 74 6.47 -2.65 3.42
N VAL A 75 5.20 -2.98 3.66
CA VAL A 75 4.60 -4.26 3.23
C VAL A 75 4.69 -4.44 1.71
N SER A 76 4.47 -3.36 0.93
CA SER A 76 4.61 -3.40 -0.53
C SER A 76 6.03 -3.75 -0.97
N GLN A 77 7.05 -3.21 -0.28
CA GLN A 77 8.46 -3.53 -0.54
C GLN A 77 8.76 -4.99 -0.24
N GLN A 78 8.29 -5.52 0.89
CA GLN A 78 8.50 -6.94 1.24
C GLN A 78 7.79 -7.91 0.29
N CYS A 79 6.65 -7.52 -0.25
CA CYS A 79 5.92 -8.30 -1.25
C CYS A 79 6.43 -8.06 -2.70
N GLU A 80 7.45 -7.23 -2.89
CA GLU A 80 8.04 -6.86 -4.20
C GLU A 80 7.00 -6.40 -5.23
N CYS A 81 5.93 -5.73 -4.76
CA CYS A 81 4.85 -5.25 -5.62
C CYS A 81 5.21 -3.89 -6.22
N ALA A 82 5.71 -3.86 -7.46
CA ALA A 82 6.14 -2.63 -8.13
C ALA A 82 5.08 -1.53 -8.15
N PHE A 83 3.82 -1.86 -8.49
CA PHE A 83 2.71 -0.91 -8.45
C PHE A 83 2.40 -0.44 -7.02
N CYS A 84 2.39 -1.36 -6.05
CA CYS A 84 2.04 -1.01 -4.67
C CYS A 84 3.10 -0.11 -4.03
N ILE A 85 4.39 -0.36 -4.31
CA ILE A 85 5.49 0.50 -3.86
C ILE A 85 5.29 1.92 -4.40
N ASP A 86 5.05 2.06 -5.70
CA ASP A 86 4.83 3.34 -6.37
C ASP A 86 3.64 4.11 -5.76
N ALA A 87 2.48 3.48 -5.68
CA ALA A 87 1.25 4.11 -5.20
C ALA A 87 1.31 4.48 -3.70
N ASN A 88 1.86 3.60 -2.85
CA ASN A 88 1.96 3.84 -1.42
C ASN A 88 3.08 4.82 -1.08
N SER A 89 4.18 4.84 -1.85
CA SER A 89 5.22 5.86 -1.74
C SER A 89 4.68 7.27 -2.06
N LEU A 90 3.84 7.41 -3.09
CA LEU A 90 3.15 8.68 -3.35
C LEU A 90 2.30 9.13 -2.17
N ARG A 91 1.49 8.22 -1.60
CA ARG A 91 0.67 8.52 -0.42
C ARG A 91 1.52 8.92 0.79
N LEU A 92 2.63 8.21 1.02
CA LEU A 92 3.55 8.54 2.12
C LEU A 92 4.17 9.92 1.91
N ALA A 93 4.65 10.24 0.70
CA ALA A 93 5.17 11.56 0.37
C ALA A 93 4.14 12.67 0.63
N GLN A 94 2.90 12.46 0.17
CA GLN A 94 1.81 13.44 0.36
C GLN A 94 1.43 13.66 1.83
N ARG A 95 1.48 12.61 2.64
CA ARG A 95 1.04 12.65 4.05
C ARG A 95 2.15 13.07 5.01
N SER A 96 3.40 12.73 4.73
CA SER A 96 4.55 13.12 5.55
C SER A 96 5.15 14.46 5.14
N GLY A 97 4.93 14.90 3.91
CA GLY A 97 5.59 16.06 3.33
C GLY A 97 7.10 15.86 3.08
N ALA A 98 7.62 14.63 3.23
CA ALA A 98 9.04 14.33 3.28
C ALA A 98 9.41 13.19 2.31
N MET A 99 10.04 13.52 1.19
CA MET A 99 10.49 12.53 0.21
C MET A 99 11.68 11.70 0.71
N ASP A 100 12.54 12.28 1.53
CA ASP A 100 13.66 11.61 2.19
C ASP A 100 13.18 10.45 3.07
N LYS A 101 12.09 10.65 3.80
CA LYS A 101 11.45 9.59 4.59
C LYS A 101 10.95 8.44 3.72
N VAL A 102 10.38 8.75 2.55
CA VAL A 102 9.94 7.73 1.57
C VAL A 102 11.12 6.88 1.08
N GLN A 103 12.23 7.53 0.75
CA GLN A 103 13.45 6.86 0.29
C GLN A 103 14.10 6.00 1.38
N ALA A 104 13.98 6.41 2.62
CA ALA A 104 14.57 5.72 3.77
C ALA A 104 13.77 4.48 4.24
N VAL A 105 12.53 4.26 3.77
CA VAL A 105 11.68 3.13 4.26
C VAL A 105 12.35 1.78 4.10
N ALA A 106 13.11 1.56 3.04
CA ALA A 106 13.77 0.27 2.80
C ALA A 106 14.88 -0.03 3.83
N GLN A 107 15.56 1.02 4.31
CA GLN A 107 16.63 0.98 5.32
C GLN A 107 16.21 1.67 6.62
N TRP A 108 14.95 1.57 7.01
CA TRP A 108 14.38 2.29 8.14
C TRP A 108 15.14 2.07 9.47
N ARG A 109 15.77 0.91 9.64
CA ARG A 109 16.54 0.59 10.86
C ARG A 109 17.73 1.51 11.04
N ASP A 110 18.37 1.91 9.97
CA ASP A 110 19.61 2.71 9.97
C ASP A 110 19.32 4.22 9.82
N SER A 111 18.05 4.61 9.69
CA SER A 111 17.64 5.99 9.47
C SER A 111 17.09 6.64 10.74
N ALA A 112 17.50 7.87 11.05
CA ALA A 112 17.00 8.66 12.18
C ALA A 112 15.60 9.30 11.89
N LEU A 113 15.05 9.15 10.67
CA LEU A 113 13.82 9.80 10.25
C LEU A 113 12.54 9.17 10.86
N PHE A 114 12.66 8.01 11.50
CA PHE A 114 11.52 7.28 12.05
C PHE A 114 11.48 7.39 13.58
N SER A 115 10.32 7.79 14.10
CA SER A 115 10.06 7.84 15.54
C SER A 115 10.11 6.44 16.18
N PRO A 116 10.27 6.32 17.51
CA PRO A 116 10.21 5.04 18.20
C PRO A 116 8.91 4.25 17.90
N ALA A 117 7.76 4.91 17.87
CA ALA A 117 6.47 4.29 17.55
C ALA A 117 6.43 3.76 16.09
N GLU A 118 6.95 4.54 15.13
CA GLU A 118 7.03 4.10 13.73
C GLU A 118 7.96 2.91 13.56
N ARG A 119 9.09 2.89 14.26
CA ARG A 119 10.04 1.77 14.22
C ARG A 119 9.43 0.47 14.73
N VAL A 120 8.69 0.54 15.84
CA VAL A 120 7.97 -0.63 16.39
C VAL A 120 6.90 -1.11 15.42
N ALA A 121 6.13 -0.19 14.82
CA ALA A 121 5.10 -0.52 13.86
C ALA A 121 5.68 -1.11 12.55
N LEU A 122 6.84 -0.62 12.09
CA LEU A 122 7.55 -1.19 10.92
C LEU A 122 8.07 -2.60 11.20
N ALA A 123 8.67 -2.85 12.37
CA ALA A 123 9.11 -4.17 12.77
C ALA A 123 7.92 -5.16 12.81
N TYR A 124 6.80 -4.74 13.39
CA TYR A 124 5.59 -5.53 13.42
C TYR A 124 5.04 -5.81 12.01
N ALA A 125 5.04 -4.81 11.11
CA ALA A 125 4.60 -5.01 9.73
C ALA A 125 5.45 -6.07 9.00
N GLU A 126 6.74 -6.08 9.24
CA GLU A 126 7.66 -7.10 8.68
C GLU A 126 7.37 -8.49 9.26
N ALA A 127 7.20 -8.60 10.58
CA ALA A 127 6.91 -9.85 11.26
C ALA A 127 5.57 -10.48 10.79
N VAL A 128 4.53 -9.66 10.62
CA VAL A 128 3.23 -10.12 10.11
C VAL A 128 3.28 -10.47 8.62
N THR A 129 4.14 -9.81 7.84
CA THR A 129 4.27 -10.06 6.38
C THR A 129 5.10 -11.30 6.08
N ALA A 130 5.95 -11.73 7.00
CA ALA A 130 6.73 -12.96 6.87
C ALA A 130 5.84 -14.20 6.66
N THR A 131 6.41 -15.27 6.12
CA THR A 131 5.69 -16.54 5.93
C THR A 131 6.53 -17.68 6.52
N PRO A 132 6.09 -18.33 7.61
CA PRO A 132 4.93 -17.96 8.44
C PRO A 132 5.12 -16.62 9.18
N PRO A 133 4.03 -15.95 9.60
CA PRO A 133 4.13 -14.79 10.47
C PRO A 133 4.74 -15.18 11.82
N VAL A 134 5.71 -14.41 12.28
CA VAL A 134 6.34 -14.64 13.59
C VAL A 134 6.43 -13.30 14.33
N VAL A 135 5.55 -13.10 15.29
CA VAL A 135 5.55 -11.94 16.19
C VAL A 135 6.00 -12.39 17.57
N THR A 136 7.17 -11.95 17.99
CA THR A 136 7.77 -12.30 19.28
C THR A 136 7.06 -11.59 20.44
N GLU A 137 7.18 -12.13 21.67
CA GLU A 137 6.63 -11.46 22.86
C GLU A 137 7.25 -10.06 23.06
N ALA A 138 8.53 -9.90 22.80
CA ALA A 138 9.20 -8.61 22.90
C ALA A 138 8.61 -7.56 21.91
N GLU A 139 8.24 -7.98 20.69
CA GLU A 139 7.56 -7.12 19.72
C GLU A 139 6.14 -6.77 20.16
N LYS A 140 5.38 -7.71 20.74
CA LYS A 140 4.06 -7.44 21.29
C LYS A 140 4.12 -6.43 22.43
N GLU A 141 5.03 -6.61 23.37
CA GLU A 141 5.26 -5.65 24.46
C GLU A 141 5.67 -4.28 23.95
N ALA A 142 6.56 -4.23 22.93
CA ALA A 142 6.98 -2.99 22.31
C ALA A 142 5.80 -2.26 21.66
N LEU A 143 4.89 -2.97 20.96
CA LEU A 143 3.67 -2.41 20.40
C LEU A 143 2.76 -1.82 21.47
N HIS A 144 2.51 -2.55 22.55
CA HIS A 144 1.63 -2.08 23.65
C HIS A 144 2.17 -0.85 24.37
N ARG A 145 3.48 -0.59 24.33
CA ARG A 145 4.04 0.67 24.87
C ARG A 145 3.65 1.90 24.04
N HIS A 146 3.29 1.73 22.78
CA HIS A 146 2.99 2.84 21.86
C HIS A 146 1.56 2.87 21.34
N PHE A 147 0.87 1.72 21.33
CA PHE A 147 -0.44 1.56 20.69
C PHE A 147 -1.40 0.77 21.59
N GLY A 148 -2.63 1.22 21.69
CA GLY A 148 -3.69 0.46 22.35
C GLY A 148 -4.24 -0.66 21.45
N ASP A 149 -4.96 -1.63 22.05
CA ASP A 149 -5.50 -2.82 21.38
C ASP A 149 -6.26 -2.51 20.08
N ALA A 150 -7.08 -1.47 20.10
CA ALA A 150 -7.86 -1.08 18.93
C ALA A 150 -7.00 -0.55 17.78
N GLN A 151 -5.86 0.11 18.09
CA GLN A 151 -4.90 0.57 17.08
C GLN A 151 -4.09 -0.61 16.54
N ILE A 152 -3.67 -1.54 17.39
CA ILE A 152 -2.96 -2.77 16.99
C ILE A 152 -3.86 -3.62 16.09
N THR A 153 -5.14 -3.77 16.44
CA THR A 153 -6.11 -4.50 15.62
C THR A 153 -6.29 -3.86 14.25
N GLU A 154 -6.43 -2.53 14.19
CA GLU A 154 -6.56 -1.79 12.93
C GLU A 154 -5.28 -1.86 12.11
N MET A 155 -4.11 -1.80 12.75
CA MET A 155 -2.80 -1.97 12.12
C MET A 155 -2.65 -3.36 11.50
N THR A 156 -3.04 -4.39 12.24
CA THR A 156 -3.01 -5.78 11.75
C THR A 156 -3.91 -5.95 10.53
N ALA A 157 -5.13 -5.40 10.57
CA ALA A 157 -6.06 -5.45 9.44
C ALA A 157 -5.50 -4.70 8.20
N LEU A 158 -4.84 -3.55 8.41
CA LEU A 158 -4.20 -2.79 7.34
C LEU A 158 -3.04 -3.58 6.68
N ILE A 159 -2.18 -4.19 7.50
CA ILE A 159 -1.06 -5.02 7.03
C ILE A 159 -1.58 -6.24 6.27
N ALA A 160 -2.58 -6.94 6.81
CA ALA A 160 -3.19 -8.10 6.16
C ALA A 160 -3.82 -7.73 4.80
N PHE A 161 -4.55 -6.61 4.75
CA PHE A 161 -5.10 -6.08 3.51
C PHE A 161 -3.99 -5.76 2.49
N GLN A 162 -2.92 -5.09 2.91
CA GLN A 162 -1.83 -4.74 2.01
C GLN A 162 -1.09 -5.99 1.50
N ASN A 163 -0.94 -7.03 2.32
CA ASN A 163 -0.42 -8.34 1.89
C ASN A 163 -1.31 -8.96 0.81
N LEU A 164 -2.63 -8.97 1.01
CA LEU A 164 -3.58 -9.47 0.02
C LEU A 164 -3.42 -8.73 -1.32
N SER A 165 -3.45 -7.41 -1.28
CA SER A 165 -3.37 -6.57 -2.48
C SER A 165 -2.01 -6.68 -3.17
N ALA A 166 -0.91 -6.62 -2.40
CA ALA A 166 0.44 -6.64 -2.95
C ALA A 166 0.77 -8.01 -3.56
N ARG A 167 0.42 -9.11 -2.89
CA ARG A 167 0.66 -10.47 -3.41
C ARG A 167 -0.16 -10.75 -4.67
N PHE A 168 -1.42 -10.29 -4.73
CA PHE A 168 -2.21 -10.37 -5.95
C PHE A 168 -1.55 -9.61 -7.10
N ASN A 169 -1.16 -8.37 -6.86
CA ASN A 169 -0.60 -7.52 -7.90
C ASN A 169 0.80 -8.02 -8.35
N ALA A 170 1.64 -8.47 -7.41
CA ALA A 170 2.96 -9.03 -7.72
C ALA A 170 2.85 -10.34 -8.51
N ALA A 171 1.94 -11.25 -8.10
CA ALA A 171 1.72 -12.52 -8.81
C ALA A 171 1.26 -12.34 -10.26
N LEU A 172 0.66 -11.19 -10.60
CA LEU A 172 0.20 -10.86 -11.95
C LEU A 172 1.17 -9.91 -12.69
N ASP A 173 2.36 -9.66 -12.14
CA ASP A 173 3.37 -8.75 -12.70
C ASP A 173 2.80 -7.35 -13.03
N ILE A 174 1.91 -6.82 -12.19
CA ILE A 174 1.28 -5.51 -12.45
C ILE A 174 2.34 -4.42 -12.32
N PRO A 175 2.65 -3.67 -13.40
CA PRO A 175 3.75 -2.73 -13.40
C PRO A 175 3.43 -1.44 -12.63
N SER A 176 4.49 -0.78 -12.14
CA SER A 176 4.43 0.61 -11.69
C SER A 176 3.92 1.54 -12.80
N GLN A 177 3.35 2.68 -12.40
CA GLN A 177 2.90 3.75 -13.30
C GLN A 177 3.70 5.04 -13.14
N GLY A 178 4.75 5.06 -12.30
CA GLY A 178 5.56 6.25 -12.03
C GLY A 178 4.82 7.32 -11.23
N LEU A 179 3.86 6.91 -10.38
CA LEU A 179 3.04 7.81 -9.58
C LEU A 179 3.88 8.61 -8.56
N CYS A 180 4.90 7.97 -7.98
CA CYS A 180 5.86 8.56 -7.06
C CYS A 180 7.22 8.76 -7.75
N SER A 181 7.27 9.59 -8.76
CA SER A 181 8.54 9.94 -9.43
C SER A 181 9.13 11.20 -8.82
N PRO A 182 10.46 11.25 -8.52
CA PRO A 182 11.14 12.49 -8.09
C PRO A 182 11.06 13.61 -9.14
N LYS A 183 10.72 13.29 -10.39
CA LYS A 183 10.58 14.23 -11.52
C LYS A 183 9.12 14.50 -11.90
N GLY A 184 8.15 13.84 -11.27
CA GLY A 184 6.73 14.05 -11.55
C GLY A 184 6.18 15.17 -10.68
N LYS A 185 5.79 16.30 -11.29
CA LYS A 185 4.79 17.18 -10.69
C LYS A 185 3.57 16.32 -10.38
N PRO A 186 2.95 16.43 -9.19
CA PRO A 186 1.61 15.87 -9.01
C PRO A 186 0.75 16.49 -10.11
N HIS A 187 0.13 15.65 -10.92
CA HIS A 187 -0.88 16.13 -11.85
C HIS A 187 -1.97 16.80 -11.01
N ALA A 188 -2.04 18.12 -11.09
CA ALA A 188 -3.03 18.97 -10.45
C ALA A 188 -4.42 18.68 -11.02
#